data_a38bafb2ca149ef2eedabe3e5d776d82
#
_entry.id   a38bafb2ca149ef2eedabe3e5d776d82
#
_cell.length_a   1.000
_cell.length_b   1.000
_cell.length_c   1.000
_cell.angle_alpha   90.00
_cell.angle_beta   90.00
_cell.angle_gamma   90.00
#
_symmetry.space_group_name_H-M   'P 1'
#
loop_
_entity.id
_entity.type
_entity.pdbx_description
1 polymer ?
#
loop_
_entity_poly.entity_id
_entity_poly.type
_entity_poly.pdbx_seq_one_letter_code
_entity_poly.pdbx_strand_id
1 'polypeptide(L)'
;HDVADLLSDHITSHEGRPSHLSVSFWSNALGGEYEGNLVPEFSNSSNRHLKKALKRWDVLANRAQEQGVRLMLDAEYTNLQASIDLIILALQHKYNRHTPFVYNTYQCYRKDTPARLQSDIELAQKHNFKIACKLVRGAYMEYERQRAAEYGYEDPICVTIEETERNYKHAMDLMLSQVAKGQAEVMFATHNEDCVEYGIKRMQEIGIKPDDGSVSFAQLYGMCDHVSYALGKCRHWYT
;
A
#
# COMPACT_ATOMS: atom_id res chain seq x y z
N HIS A 1 18.11 -10.01 -13.94
CA HIS A 1 17.38 -9.27 -12.89
C HIS A 1 16.40 -8.32 -13.55
N ASP A 2 15.14 -8.38 -13.14
CA ASP A 2 14.14 -7.40 -13.54
C ASP A 2 14.56 -6.02 -12.98
N VAL A 3 14.18 -4.95 -13.66
CA VAL A 3 14.47 -3.57 -13.21
C VAL A 3 13.85 -3.28 -11.85
N ALA A 4 12.74 -3.94 -11.52
CA ALA A 4 12.09 -3.83 -10.22
C ALA A 4 12.92 -4.47 -9.09
N ASP A 5 13.55 -5.63 -9.31
CA ASP A 5 14.48 -6.24 -8.36
C ASP A 5 15.67 -5.33 -8.10
N LEU A 6 16.30 -4.82 -9.18
CA LEU A 6 17.44 -3.91 -9.08
C LEU A 6 17.11 -2.64 -8.28
N LEU A 7 15.91 -2.08 -8.49
CA LEU A 7 15.47 -0.89 -7.77
C LEU A 7 15.20 -1.20 -6.31
N SER A 8 14.58 -2.35 -6.00
CA SER A 8 14.36 -2.78 -4.62
C SER A 8 15.67 -3.00 -3.87
N ASP A 9 16.63 -3.68 -4.46
CA ASP A 9 17.96 -3.89 -3.89
C ASP A 9 18.68 -2.56 -3.64
N HIS A 10 18.56 -1.62 -4.60
CA HIS A 10 19.14 -0.28 -4.46
C HIS A 10 18.52 0.50 -3.29
N ILE A 11 17.18 0.45 -3.14
CA ILE A 11 16.46 1.13 -2.04
C ILE A 11 16.86 0.53 -0.68
N THR A 12 16.93 -0.79 -0.58
CA THR A 12 17.21 -1.48 0.69
C THR A 12 18.67 -1.41 1.13
N SER A 13 19.60 -1.25 0.18
CA SER A 13 21.05 -1.15 0.47
C SER A 13 21.52 0.21 0.99
N HIS A 14 20.66 1.24 0.92
CA HIS A 14 21.02 2.60 1.35
C HIS A 14 20.44 2.92 2.73
N GLU A 15 21.30 3.01 3.75
CA GLU A 15 21.00 3.61 5.04
C GLU A 15 20.83 5.13 4.86
N GLY A 16 19.60 5.63 5.08
CA GLY A 16 19.26 7.03 4.85
C GLY A 16 18.96 7.29 3.37
N ARG A 17 17.69 7.47 3.04
CA ARG A 17 17.22 7.65 1.65
C ARG A 17 17.96 8.80 0.98
N PRO A 18 18.84 8.55 -0.01
CA PRO A 18 19.45 9.62 -0.82
C PRO A 18 18.37 10.49 -1.47
N SER A 19 18.73 11.70 -1.89
CA SER A 19 17.78 12.67 -2.48
C SER A 19 17.01 12.10 -3.68
N HIS A 20 17.65 11.24 -4.49
CA HIS A 20 17.03 10.58 -5.64
C HIS A 20 16.07 9.43 -5.28
N LEU A 21 15.99 9.02 -4.00
CA LEU A 21 14.97 8.10 -3.49
C LEU A 21 13.84 8.82 -2.74
N SER A 22 13.80 10.15 -2.79
CA SER A 22 12.71 10.90 -2.15
C SER A 22 11.43 10.81 -2.95
N VAL A 23 10.30 10.75 -2.23
CA VAL A 23 8.95 10.73 -2.83
C VAL A 23 8.74 11.93 -3.74
N SER A 24 9.23 13.11 -3.37
CA SER A 24 9.12 14.33 -4.21
C SER A 24 9.87 14.21 -5.52
N PHE A 25 11.07 13.63 -5.50
CA PHE A 25 11.85 13.39 -6.71
C PHE A 25 11.11 12.47 -7.69
N TRP A 26 10.63 11.32 -7.20
CA TRP A 26 9.91 10.36 -8.04
C TRP A 26 8.56 10.88 -8.52
N SER A 27 7.86 11.64 -7.69
CA SER A 27 6.61 12.30 -8.07
C SER A 27 6.82 13.29 -9.23
N ASN A 28 7.92 14.06 -9.20
CA ASN A 28 8.27 14.97 -10.31
C ASN A 28 8.69 14.22 -11.58
N ALA A 29 9.28 13.03 -11.43
CA ALA A 29 9.71 12.21 -12.55
C ALA A 29 8.55 11.44 -13.25
N LEU A 30 7.37 11.32 -12.63
CA LEU A 30 6.21 10.58 -13.16
C LEU A 30 5.78 11.09 -14.56
N GLY A 31 5.78 12.39 -14.80
CA GLY A 31 5.39 12.97 -16.10
C GLY A 31 6.31 12.62 -17.28
N GLY A 32 7.46 11.99 -17.02
CA GLY A 32 8.40 11.57 -18.05
C GLY A 32 9.27 12.71 -18.62
N GLU A 33 9.20 13.91 -18.03
CA GLU A 33 9.95 15.10 -18.46
C GLU A 33 11.38 15.16 -17.88
N TYR A 34 11.71 14.24 -16.95
CA TYR A 34 13.03 14.19 -16.35
C TYR A 34 14.09 13.65 -17.33
N GLU A 35 15.03 14.49 -17.74
CA GLU A 35 16.04 14.16 -18.76
C GLU A 35 17.21 13.33 -18.21
N GLY A 36 17.53 13.46 -16.91
CA GLY A 36 18.61 12.72 -16.23
C GLY A 36 18.32 11.23 -15.97
N ASN A 37 19.29 10.49 -15.47
CA ASN A 37 19.10 9.13 -14.98
C ASN A 37 18.34 9.17 -13.65
N LEU A 38 17.26 8.37 -13.50
CA LEU A 38 16.49 8.26 -12.27
C LEU A 38 17.33 7.65 -11.15
N VAL A 39 18.11 6.64 -11.48
CA VAL A 39 19.07 6.00 -10.59
C VAL A 39 20.44 6.07 -11.29
N PRO A 40 21.38 6.90 -10.79
CA PRO A 40 22.67 7.15 -11.46
C PRO A 40 23.49 5.88 -11.70
N GLU A 41 23.42 4.91 -10.77
CA GLU A 41 24.15 3.67 -10.78
C GLU A 41 23.61 2.65 -11.80
N PHE A 42 22.40 2.88 -12.31
CA PHE A 42 21.77 1.95 -13.27
C PHE A 42 22.23 2.23 -14.71
N SER A 43 22.23 1.16 -15.51
CA SER A 43 22.46 1.30 -16.94
C SER A 43 21.47 2.27 -17.62
N ASN A 44 21.87 2.86 -18.74
CA ASN A 44 20.97 3.69 -19.53
C ASN A 44 19.72 2.91 -20.01
N SER A 45 19.85 1.61 -20.24
CA SER A 45 18.72 0.74 -20.60
C SER A 45 17.73 0.59 -19.45
N SER A 46 18.24 0.30 -18.23
CA SER A 46 17.42 0.16 -17.02
C SER A 46 16.70 1.48 -16.68
N ASN A 47 17.42 2.61 -16.72
CA ASN A 47 16.82 3.93 -16.52
C ASN A 47 15.72 4.26 -17.55
N ARG A 48 15.91 3.86 -18.81
CA ARG A 48 14.90 4.02 -19.86
C ARG A 48 13.65 3.17 -19.59
N HIS A 49 13.82 1.96 -19.09
CA HIS A 49 12.71 1.09 -18.71
C HIS A 49 11.92 1.67 -17.53
N LEU A 50 12.61 2.16 -16.48
CA LEU A 50 11.98 2.83 -15.35
C LEU A 50 11.17 4.06 -15.80
N LYS A 51 11.74 4.92 -16.61
CA LYS A 51 11.02 6.11 -17.15
C LYS A 51 9.75 5.71 -17.91
N LYS A 52 9.83 4.67 -18.75
CA LYS A 52 8.66 4.16 -19.48
C LYS A 52 7.61 3.57 -18.54
N ALA A 53 8.03 2.88 -17.48
CA ALA A 53 7.12 2.35 -16.47
C ALA A 53 6.41 3.49 -15.71
N LEU A 54 7.17 4.48 -15.20
CA LEU A 54 6.62 5.64 -14.52
C LEU A 54 5.60 6.39 -15.39
N LYS A 55 5.93 6.62 -16.66
CA LYS A 55 5.00 7.29 -17.58
C LYS A 55 3.69 6.51 -17.76
N ARG A 56 3.75 5.17 -17.85
CA ARG A 56 2.53 4.35 -17.93
C ARG A 56 1.70 4.45 -16.66
N TRP A 57 2.32 4.39 -15.48
CA TRP A 57 1.64 4.55 -14.21
C TRP A 57 1.01 5.94 -14.05
N ASP A 58 1.71 6.98 -14.49
CA ASP A 58 1.20 8.35 -14.48
C ASP A 58 -0.07 8.50 -15.35
N VAL A 59 -0.04 7.95 -16.57
CA VAL A 59 -1.20 7.95 -17.48
C VAL A 59 -2.40 7.22 -16.86
N LEU A 60 -2.17 6.05 -16.23
CA LEU A 60 -3.22 5.28 -15.59
C LEU A 60 -3.82 6.02 -14.38
N ALA A 61 -2.98 6.58 -13.52
CA ALA A 61 -3.42 7.32 -12.34
C ALA A 61 -4.16 8.61 -12.72
N ASN A 62 -3.68 9.34 -13.72
CA ASN A 62 -4.38 10.51 -14.25
C ASN A 62 -5.76 10.12 -14.79
N ARG A 63 -5.83 9.04 -15.58
CA ARG A 63 -7.10 8.57 -16.12
C ARG A 63 -8.07 8.10 -15.03
N ALA A 64 -7.60 7.42 -14.01
CA ALA A 64 -8.40 7.02 -12.87
C ALA A 64 -8.99 8.26 -12.16
N GLN A 65 -8.17 9.28 -11.93
CA GLN A 65 -8.62 10.54 -11.34
C GLN A 65 -9.68 11.25 -12.20
N GLU A 66 -9.46 11.37 -13.52
CA GLU A 66 -10.42 11.98 -14.45
C GLU A 66 -11.78 11.27 -14.45
N GLN A 67 -11.78 9.96 -14.27
CA GLN A 67 -13.00 9.15 -14.26
C GLN A 67 -13.60 8.96 -12.85
N GLY A 68 -12.99 9.52 -11.81
CA GLY A 68 -13.42 9.33 -10.42
C GLY A 68 -13.31 7.89 -9.93
N VAL A 69 -12.40 7.09 -10.51
CA VAL A 69 -12.20 5.67 -10.19
C VAL A 69 -10.96 5.51 -9.31
N ARG A 70 -11.05 4.69 -8.26
CA ARG A 70 -9.91 4.33 -7.41
C ARG A 70 -9.00 3.34 -8.13
N LEU A 71 -7.70 3.60 -8.10
CA LEU A 71 -6.66 2.71 -8.63
C LEU A 71 -5.96 2.03 -7.45
N MET A 72 -6.12 0.72 -7.33
CA MET A 72 -5.49 -0.09 -6.28
C MET A 72 -4.35 -0.90 -6.87
N LEU A 73 -3.16 -0.74 -6.28
CA LEU A 73 -1.96 -1.48 -6.69
C LEU A 73 -1.72 -2.58 -5.67
N ASP A 74 -1.66 -3.83 -6.16
CA ASP A 74 -1.44 -5.00 -5.31
C ASP A 74 0.00 -5.07 -4.81
N ALA A 75 0.16 -5.64 -3.61
CA ALA A 75 1.45 -6.00 -3.07
C ALA A 75 1.97 -7.29 -3.71
N GLU A 76 3.28 -7.37 -3.84
CA GLU A 76 3.99 -8.50 -4.43
C GLU A 76 5.02 -9.07 -3.46
N TYR A 77 5.95 -9.88 -3.98
CA TYR A 77 7.05 -10.46 -3.22
C TYR A 77 7.92 -9.41 -2.55
N THR A 78 8.49 -9.76 -1.41
CA THR A 78 9.32 -8.86 -0.59
C THR A 78 10.47 -8.22 -1.37
N ASN A 79 11.10 -8.99 -2.28
CA ASN A 79 12.18 -8.49 -3.12
C ASN A 79 11.75 -7.43 -4.15
N LEU A 80 10.48 -7.35 -4.49
CA LEU A 80 9.92 -6.32 -5.40
C LEU A 80 9.26 -5.17 -4.64
N GLN A 81 8.84 -5.41 -3.40
CA GLN A 81 7.93 -4.53 -2.69
C GLN A 81 8.50 -3.14 -2.43
N ALA A 82 9.80 -3.00 -2.18
CA ALA A 82 10.39 -1.69 -1.92
C ALA A 82 10.30 -0.75 -3.14
N SER A 83 10.48 -1.27 -4.36
CA SER A 83 10.30 -0.51 -5.59
C SER A 83 8.85 -0.15 -5.86
N ILE A 84 7.93 -1.09 -5.60
CA ILE A 84 6.49 -0.90 -5.73
C ILE A 84 6.03 0.21 -4.79
N ASP A 85 6.39 0.14 -3.50
CA ASP A 85 6.03 1.15 -2.50
C ASP A 85 6.53 2.55 -2.87
N LEU A 86 7.77 2.67 -3.34
CA LEU A 86 8.32 3.97 -3.76
C LEU A 86 7.52 4.60 -4.90
N ILE A 87 7.17 3.79 -5.91
CA ILE A 87 6.37 4.26 -7.05
C ILE A 87 4.96 4.65 -6.60
N ILE A 88 4.33 3.83 -5.76
CA ILE A 88 2.96 4.10 -5.28
C ILE A 88 2.94 5.35 -4.40
N LEU A 89 3.89 5.53 -3.49
CA LEU A 89 3.98 6.72 -2.66
C LEU A 89 4.20 7.99 -3.51
N ALA A 90 5.00 7.88 -4.59
CA ALA A 90 5.17 8.98 -5.54
C ALA A 90 3.85 9.31 -6.28
N LEU A 91 3.09 8.30 -6.69
CA LEU A 91 1.77 8.47 -7.27
C LEU A 91 0.79 9.09 -6.26
N GLN A 92 0.76 8.61 -5.02
CA GLN A 92 -0.07 9.19 -3.96
C GLN A 92 0.32 10.65 -3.69
N HIS A 93 1.62 10.95 -3.62
CA HIS A 93 2.09 12.32 -3.46
C HIS A 93 1.58 13.26 -4.58
N LYS A 94 1.47 12.76 -5.81
CA LYS A 94 0.99 13.55 -6.95
C LYS A 94 -0.54 13.65 -6.98
N TYR A 95 -1.24 12.53 -6.81
CA TYR A 95 -2.67 12.41 -7.10
C TYR A 95 -3.59 12.43 -5.87
N ASN A 96 -3.10 12.11 -4.67
CA ASN A 96 -3.92 12.05 -3.45
C ASN A 96 -3.88 13.35 -2.64
N ARG A 97 -3.85 14.52 -3.27
CA ARG A 97 -3.78 15.83 -2.57
C ARG A 97 -5.07 16.17 -1.83
N HIS A 98 -6.19 15.92 -2.45
CA HIS A 98 -7.52 16.26 -1.91
C HIS A 98 -8.37 15.03 -1.66
N THR A 99 -8.52 14.20 -2.68
CA THR A 99 -9.25 12.93 -2.64
C THR A 99 -8.30 11.81 -2.98
N PRO A 100 -8.25 10.72 -2.22
CA PRO A 100 -7.44 9.56 -2.56
C PRO A 100 -7.97 8.83 -3.80
N PHE A 101 -7.13 8.68 -4.82
CA PHE A 101 -7.40 7.89 -6.02
C PHE A 101 -6.47 6.69 -6.16
N VAL A 102 -5.26 6.80 -5.60
CA VAL A 102 -4.23 5.75 -5.68
C VAL A 102 -4.07 5.10 -4.31
N TYR A 103 -4.16 3.78 -4.28
CA TYR A 103 -4.08 2.97 -3.07
C TYR A 103 -2.89 2.03 -3.14
N ASN A 104 -2.11 1.97 -2.08
CA ASN A 104 -1.12 0.91 -1.86
C ASN A 104 -1.80 -0.33 -1.25
N THR A 105 -1.10 -1.47 -1.23
CA THR A 105 -1.54 -2.67 -0.52
C THR A 105 -0.47 -3.09 0.48
N TYR A 106 -0.87 -3.27 1.76
CA TYR A 106 0.01 -3.73 2.83
C TYR A 106 -0.35 -5.16 3.24
N GLN A 107 0.65 -6.05 3.23
CA GLN A 107 0.51 -7.45 3.64
C GLN A 107 0.83 -7.58 5.13
N CYS A 108 -0.19 -7.73 5.98
CA CYS A 108 -0.05 -7.70 7.44
C CYS A 108 0.57 -8.95 8.05
N TYR A 109 0.78 -10.03 7.28
CA TYR A 109 1.55 -11.19 7.72
C TYR A 109 3.06 -10.89 7.82
N ARG A 110 3.55 -9.76 7.31
CA ARG A 110 4.93 -9.34 7.47
C ARG A 110 5.14 -8.67 8.82
N LYS A 111 6.24 -9.02 9.48
CA LYS A 111 6.64 -8.45 10.77
C LYS A 111 6.81 -6.93 10.74
N ASP A 112 7.28 -6.40 9.61
CA ASP A 112 7.61 -4.98 9.43
C ASP A 112 6.42 -4.09 9.03
N THR A 113 5.27 -4.66 8.66
CA THR A 113 4.14 -3.91 8.10
C THR A 113 3.68 -2.75 8.98
N PRO A 114 3.49 -2.89 10.31
CA PRO A 114 3.04 -1.76 11.13
C PRO A 114 4.03 -0.59 11.11
N ALA A 115 5.33 -0.87 11.19
CA ALA A 115 6.37 0.15 11.18
C ALA A 115 6.47 0.86 9.81
N ARG A 116 6.37 0.10 8.72
CA ARG A 116 6.35 0.66 7.36
C ARG A 116 5.14 1.57 7.15
N LEU A 117 3.94 1.09 7.50
CA LEU A 117 2.71 1.88 7.39
C LEU A 117 2.79 3.17 8.20
N GLN A 118 3.32 3.10 9.43
CA GLN A 118 3.52 4.28 10.27
C GLN A 118 4.47 5.28 9.60
N SER A 119 5.60 4.81 9.06
CA SER A 119 6.56 5.67 8.34
C SER A 119 5.94 6.33 7.10
N ASP A 120 5.09 5.61 6.37
CA ASP A 120 4.42 6.14 5.18
C ASP A 120 3.32 7.16 5.54
N ILE A 121 2.63 6.97 6.67
CA ILE A 121 1.71 7.96 7.25
C ILE A 121 2.47 9.25 7.61
N GLU A 122 3.60 9.16 8.28
CA GLU A 122 4.44 10.31 8.65
C GLU A 122 4.96 11.04 7.40
N LEU A 123 5.35 10.29 6.38
CA LEU A 123 5.77 10.83 5.09
C LEU A 123 4.62 11.58 4.40
N ALA A 124 3.41 11.02 4.41
CA ALA A 124 2.22 11.64 3.85
C ALA A 124 1.89 12.96 4.56
N GLN A 125 1.96 12.97 5.89
CA GLN A 125 1.77 14.19 6.70
C GLN A 125 2.83 15.24 6.38
N LYS A 126 4.11 14.86 6.34
CA LYS A 126 5.23 15.76 6.03
C LYS A 126 5.09 16.41 4.65
N HIS A 127 4.62 15.67 3.67
CA HIS A 127 4.51 16.13 2.28
C HIS A 127 3.10 16.56 1.88
N ASN A 128 2.16 16.62 2.83
CA ASN A 128 0.79 17.11 2.67
C ASN A 128 0.02 16.39 1.54
N PHE A 129 -0.04 15.06 1.62
CA PHE A 129 -0.93 14.25 0.77
C PHE A 129 -1.69 13.23 1.62
N LYS A 130 -2.81 12.72 1.10
CA LYS A 130 -3.62 11.72 1.80
C LYS A 130 -3.10 10.32 1.48
N ILE A 131 -2.95 9.50 2.53
CA ILE A 131 -2.59 8.11 2.37
C ILE A 131 -3.85 7.28 2.09
N ALA A 132 -3.75 6.33 1.17
CA ALA A 132 -4.80 5.37 0.94
C ALA A 132 -4.22 3.97 0.75
N CYS A 133 -4.86 2.98 1.36
CA CYS A 133 -4.38 1.61 1.24
C CYS A 133 -5.48 0.55 1.35
N LYS A 134 -5.14 -0.62 0.82
CA LYS A 134 -5.81 -1.88 1.08
C LYS A 134 -4.98 -2.68 2.07
N LEU A 135 -5.59 -3.13 3.16
CA LEU A 135 -4.95 -4.04 4.11
C LEU A 135 -5.36 -5.47 3.78
N VAL A 136 -4.37 -6.33 3.58
CA VAL A 136 -4.55 -7.77 3.35
C VAL A 136 -3.74 -8.55 4.37
N ARG A 137 -4.05 -9.84 4.58
CA ARG A 137 -3.20 -10.70 5.42
C ARG A 137 -1.88 -11.01 4.70
N GLY A 138 -1.94 -11.46 3.46
CA GLY A 138 -0.81 -11.77 2.60
C GLY A 138 -1.03 -13.02 1.77
N ALA A 139 -0.34 -13.13 0.63
CA ALA A 139 -0.59 -14.18 -0.37
C ALA A 139 0.60 -15.11 -0.64
N TYR A 140 1.82 -14.76 -0.17
CA TYR A 140 3.06 -15.41 -0.63
C TYR A 140 3.87 -16.07 0.50
N MET A 141 3.22 -16.47 1.60
CA MET A 141 3.90 -16.92 2.83
C MET A 141 4.90 -18.05 2.61
N GLU A 142 4.53 -19.08 1.85
CA GLU A 142 5.41 -20.24 1.60
C GLU A 142 6.64 -19.82 0.78
N TYR A 143 6.43 -19.03 -0.27
CA TYR A 143 7.50 -18.51 -1.10
C TYR A 143 8.47 -17.64 -0.29
N GLU A 144 7.98 -16.73 0.54
CA GLU A 144 8.80 -15.85 1.37
C GLU A 144 9.66 -16.63 2.37
N ARG A 145 9.08 -17.64 3.02
CA ARG A 145 9.80 -18.51 3.96
C ARG A 145 10.87 -19.36 3.26
N GLN A 146 10.52 -19.94 2.12
CA GLN A 146 11.49 -20.71 1.32
C GLN A 146 12.64 -19.82 0.86
N ARG A 147 12.33 -18.63 0.35
CA ARG A 147 13.34 -17.66 -0.08
C ARG A 147 14.24 -17.21 1.08
N ALA A 148 13.68 -16.92 2.25
CA ALA A 148 14.48 -16.56 3.43
C ALA A 148 15.45 -17.67 3.82
N ALA A 149 15.02 -18.92 3.81
CA ALA A 149 15.87 -20.08 4.09
C ALA A 149 16.97 -20.29 3.02
N GLU A 150 16.64 -20.12 1.74
CA GLU A 150 17.56 -20.27 0.61
C GLU A 150 18.67 -19.22 0.63
N TYR A 151 18.33 -17.96 0.92
CA TYR A 151 19.27 -16.84 0.89
C TYR A 151 19.86 -16.49 2.26
N GLY A 152 19.45 -17.19 3.32
CA GLY A 152 20.03 -17.06 4.66
C GLY A 152 19.72 -15.75 5.39
N TYR A 153 18.58 -15.12 5.11
CA TYR A 153 18.10 -13.96 5.85
C TYR A 153 16.92 -14.31 6.78
N GLU A 154 16.60 -13.42 7.73
CA GLU A 154 15.51 -13.65 8.67
C GLU A 154 14.17 -13.76 7.94
N ASP A 155 13.36 -14.79 8.28
CA ASP A 155 11.99 -14.93 7.77
C ASP A 155 11.17 -13.64 8.04
N PRO A 156 10.71 -12.93 7.00
CA PRO A 156 9.98 -11.68 7.17
C PRO A 156 8.53 -11.88 7.63
N ILE A 157 8.06 -13.13 7.65
CA ILE A 157 6.67 -13.47 7.94
C ILE A 157 6.47 -13.71 9.44
N CYS A 158 5.35 -13.28 9.98
CA CYS A 158 4.92 -13.59 11.34
C CYS A 158 4.94 -15.10 11.59
N VAL A 159 5.39 -15.50 12.78
CA VAL A 159 5.55 -16.92 13.12
C VAL A 159 4.18 -17.59 13.24
N THR A 160 3.18 -16.87 13.78
CA THR A 160 1.85 -17.41 14.05
C THR A 160 0.72 -16.60 13.39
N ILE A 161 -0.45 -17.22 13.31
CA ILE A 161 -1.67 -16.56 12.80
C ILE A 161 -2.06 -15.41 13.73
N GLU A 162 -1.90 -15.59 15.04
CA GLU A 162 -2.23 -14.57 16.05
C GLU A 162 -1.32 -13.33 15.93
N GLU A 163 -0.06 -13.52 15.55
CA GLU A 163 0.84 -12.40 15.26
C GLU A 163 0.37 -11.63 14.01
N THR A 164 0.00 -12.35 12.96
CA THR A 164 -0.58 -11.74 11.76
C THR A 164 -1.86 -10.97 12.10
N GLU A 165 -2.71 -11.53 12.96
CA GLU A 165 -3.94 -10.86 13.39
C GLU A 165 -3.66 -9.61 14.20
N ARG A 166 -2.70 -9.64 15.13
CA ARG A 166 -2.27 -8.45 15.88
C ARG A 166 -1.75 -7.36 14.95
N ASN A 167 -0.91 -7.72 13.98
CA ASN A 167 -0.40 -6.78 12.98
C ASN A 167 -1.54 -6.18 12.12
N TYR A 168 -2.50 -7.02 11.72
CA TYR A 168 -3.65 -6.57 10.94
C TYR A 168 -4.50 -5.57 11.74
N LYS A 169 -4.87 -5.89 12.99
CA LYS A 169 -5.62 -4.99 13.88
C LYS A 169 -4.84 -3.70 14.17
N HIS A 170 -3.53 -3.79 14.38
CA HIS A 170 -2.69 -2.61 14.57
C HIS A 170 -2.68 -1.70 13.32
N ALA A 171 -2.54 -2.29 12.13
CA ALA A 171 -2.62 -1.54 10.88
C ALA A 171 -4.00 -0.90 10.67
N MET A 172 -5.09 -1.59 11.05
CA MET A 172 -6.44 -1.02 11.06
C MET A 172 -6.52 0.21 11.95
N ASP A 173 -6.01 0.14 13.19
CA ASP A 173 -6.02 1.26 14.14
C ASP A 173 -5.22 2.47 13.62
N LEU A 174 -4.04 2.23 13.04
CA LEU A 174 -3.23 3.28 12.41
C LEU A 174 -4.03 4.00 11.32
N MET A 175 -4.63 3.25 10.40
CA MET A 175 -5.39 3.84 9.30
C MET A 175 -6.66 4.52 9.78
N LEU A 176 -7.44 3.91 10.66
CA LEU A 176 -8.67 4.51 11.21
C LEU A 176 -8.39 5.82 11.95
N SER A 177 -7.24 5.93 12.63
CA SER A 177 -6.83 7.19 13.26
C SER A 177 -6.58 8.31 12.25
N GLN A 178 -6.13 7.98 11.04
CA GLN A 178 -5.94 8.97 9.96
C GLN A 178 -7.23 9.26 9.22
N VAL A 179 -8.10 8.25 9.05
CA VAL A 179 -9.45 8.43 8.51
C VAL A 179 -10.25 9.41 9.37
N ALA A 180 -10.24 9.25 10.70
CA ALA A 180 -10.91 10.17 11.62
C ALA A 180 -10.43 11.63 11.51
N LYS A 181 -9.20 11.87 11.02
CA LYS A 181 -8.64 13.19 10.74
C LYS A 181 -8.93 13.67 9.31
N GLY A 182 -9.63 12.90 8.49
CA GLY A 182 -9.83 13.19 7.07
C GLY A 182 -8.57 13.11 6.22
N GLN A 183 -7.52 12.38 6.68
CA GLN A 183 -6.21 12.28 6.05
C GLN A 183 -5.97 10.94 5.34
N ALA A 184 -6.94 10.01 5.39
CA ALA A 184 -6.79 8.69 4.79
C ALA A 184 -8.09 8.10 4.28
N GLU A 185 -7.96 7.13 3.37
CA GLU A 185 -8.99 6.13 3.06
C GLU A 185 -8.40 4.72 3.17
N VAL A 186 -9.21 3.74 3.56
CA VAL A 186 -8.74 2.36 3.73
C VAL A 186 -9.76 1.32 3.29
N MET A 187 -9.27 0.24 2.68
CA MET A 187 -10.03 -0.96 2.41
C MET A 187 -9.52 -2.10 3.29
N PHE A 188 -10.38 -2.69 4.10
CA PHE A 188 -10.08 -3.90 4.87
C PHE A 188 -10.46 -5.13 4.06
N ALA A 189 -9.46 -5.76 3.43
CA ALA A 189 -9.64 -6.95 2.61
C ALA A 189 -9.32 -8.21 3.42
N THR A 190 -10.37 -8.84 3.96
CA THR A 190 -10.24 -10.02 4.82
C THR A 190 -11.50 -10.88 4.80
N HIS A 191 -11.31 -12.21 4.96
CA HIS A 191 -12.38 -13.20 5.17
C HIS A 191 -12.57 -13.53 6.66
N ASN A 192 -11.75 -12.95 7.54
CA ASN A 192 -11.80 -13.22 8.99
C ASN A 192 -12.86 -12.34 9.64
N GLU A 193 -13.89 -12.97 10.19
CA GLU A 193 -15.04 -12.30 10.83
C GLU A 193 -14.61 -11.44 12.02
N ASP A 194 -13.71 -11.95 12.88
CA ASP A 194 -13.24 -11.21 14.06
C ASP A 194 -12.55 -9.90 13.67
N CYS A 195 -11.82 -9.89 12.53
CA CYS A 195 -11.23 -8.66 12.02
C CYS A 195 -12.27 -7.69 11.46
N VAL A 196 -13.33 -8.20 10.83
CA VAL A 196 -14.45 -7.37 10.34
C VAL A 196 -15.19 -6.74 11.52
N GLU A 197 -15.57 -7.54 12.51
CA GLU A 197 -16.23 -7.06 13.73
C GLU A 197 -15.36 -6.05 14.48
N TYR A 198 -14.06 -6.33 14.61
CA TYR A 198 -13.10 -5.40 15.20
C TYR A 198 -13.12 -4.04 14.48
N GLY A 199 -13.06 -4.06 13.15
CA GLY A 199 -13.08 -2.83 12.34
C GLY A 199 -14.35 -2.02 12.55
N ILE A 200 -15.52 -2.66 12.51
CA ILE A 200 -16.82 -2.02 12.76
C ILE A 200 -16.86 -1.39 14.15
N LYS A 201 -16.46 -2.15 15.17
CA LYS A 201 -16.42 -1.67 16.55
C LYS A 201 -15.51 -0.44 16.69
N ARG A 202 -14.30 -0.51 16.14
CA ARG A 202 -13.36 0.62 16.18
C ARG A 202 -13.88 1.85 15.47
N MET A 203 -14.52 1.70 14.30
CA MET A 203 -15.15 2.81 13.60
C MET A 203 -16.24 3.48 14.45
N GLN A 204 -17.08 2.69 15.13
CA GLN A 204 -18.11 3.21 16.04
C GLN A 204 -17.49 3.97 17.23
N GLU A 205 -16.44 3.41 17.87
CA GLU A 205 -15.74 4.03 19.00
C GLU A 205 -15.14 5.40 18.66
N ILE A 206 -14.62 5.57 17.43
CA ILE A 206 -13.98 6.83 16.99
C ILE A 206 -14.89 7.72 16.14
N GLY A 207 -16.17 7.34 15.98
CA GLY A 207 -17.19 8.14 15.33
C GLY A 207 -17.13 8.19 13.80
N ILE A 208 -16.48 7.22 13.14
CA ILE A 208 -16.52 7.08 11.68
C ILE A 208 -17.86 6.45 11.28
N LYS A 209 -18.60 7.14 10.42
CA LYS A 209 -19.89 6.65 9.95
C LYS A 209 -19.73 5.62 8.83
N PRO A 210 -20.63 4.62 8.76
CA PRO A 210 -20.61 3.61 7.70
C PRO A 210 -20.69 4.17 6.27
N ASP A 211 -21.36 5.29 6.09
CA ASP A 211 -21.67 5.92 4.82
C ASP A 211 -20.75 7.08 4.43
N ASP A 212 -19.66 7.26 5.16
CA ASP A 212 -18.72 8.34 4.87
C ASP A 212 -17.81 8.02 3.66
N GLY A 213 -17.73 6.73 3.27
CA GLY A 213 -17.02 6.28 2.08
C GLY A 213 -15.50 6.18 2.24
N SER A 214 -14.96 6.54 3.40
CA SER A 214 -13.50 6.51 3.65
C SER A 214 -12.99 5.15 4.13
N VAL A 215 -13.89 4.27 4.57
CA VAL A 215 -13.61 2.89 4.95
C VAL A 215 -14.48 1.94 4.13
N SER A 216 -13.87 0.92 3.58
CA SER A 216 -14.58 -0.15 2.88
C SER A 216 -14.09 -1.53 3.33
N PHE A 217 -14.94 -2.53 3.19
CA PHE A 217 -14.61 -3.94 3.45
C PHE A 217 -14.66 -4.71 2.14
N ALA A 218 -13.73 -5.66 1.95
CA ALA A 218 -13.68 -6.47 0.75
C ALA A 218 -13.43 -7.94 1.08
N GLN A 219 -14.14 -8.82 0.36
CA GLN A 219 -13.96 -10.27 0.39
C GLN A 219 -13.89 -10.78 -1.05
N LEU A 220 -13.16 -11.86 -1.28
CA LEU A 220 -13.19 -12.55 -2.56
C LEU A 220 -14.56 -13.21 -2.76
N TYR A 221 -15.12 -13.00 -3.95
CA TYR A 221 -16.43 -13.53 -4.32
C TYR A 221 -16.51 -15.06 -4.11
N GLY A 222 -17.56 -15.52 -3.44
CA GLY A 222 -17.80 -16.92 -3.16
C GLY A 222 -17.01 -17.48 -1.97
N MET A 223 -16.10 -16.71 -1.34
CA MET A 223 -15.29 -17.23 -0.23
C MET A 223 -15.84 -16.87 1.16
N CYS A 224 -16.60 -15.79 1.29
CA CYS A 224 -17.14 -15.32 2.56
C CYS A 224 -18.45 -14.54 2.37
N ASP A 225 -19.36 -15.06 1.58
CA ASP A 225 -20.58 -14.37 1.15
C ASP A 225 -21.49 -13.99 2.33
N HIS A 226 -21.53 -14.81 3.38
CA HIS A 226 -22.34 -14.51 4.58
C HIS A 226 -21.88 -13.20 5.27
N VAL A 227 -20.58 -12.95 5.36
CA VAL A 227 -20.03 -11.67 5.88
C VAL A 227 -20.37 -10.55 4.91
N SER A 228 -20.15 -10.76 3.60
CA SER A 228 -20.45 -9.81 2.56
C SER A 228 -21.91 -9.36 2.60
N TYR A 229 -22.85 -10.30 2.64
CA TYR A 229 -24.28 -9.99 2.72
C TYR A 229 -24.69 -9.35 4.06
N ALA A 230 -24.06 -9.74 5.18
CA ALA A 230 -24.32 -9.13 6.47
C ALA A 230 -23.91 -7.64 6.47
N LEU A 231 -22.71 -7.34 5.98
CA LEU A 231 -22.23 -5.97 5.79
C LEU A 231 -23.15 -5.15 4.87
N GLY A 232 -23.56 -5.72 3.72
CA GLY A 232 -24.45 -5.06 2.77
C GLY A 232 -25.86 -4.74 3.34
N LYS A 233 -26.39 -5.59 4.24
CA LYS A 233 -27.67 -5.34 4.92
C LYS A 233 -27.60 -4.15 5.90
N CYS A 234 -26.45 -3.90 6.49
CA CYS A 234 -26.23 -2.78 7.40
C CYS A 234 -26.13 -1.43 6.68
N ARG A 235 -26.57 -1.34 5.43
CA ARG A 235 -26.55 -0.18 4.53
C ARG A 235 -25.29 0.65 4.70
N HIS A 236 -24.39 0.61 3.69
CA HIS A 236 -23.26 1.51 3.49
C HIS A 236 -21.83 0.99 3.72
N TRP A 237 -21.61 -0.32 3.88
CA TRP A 237 -20.26 -0.89 4.00
C TRP A 237 -19.65 -1.38 2.67
N TYR A 238 -20.40 -1.27 1.54
CA TYR A 238 -19.94 -1.66 0.20
C TYR A 238 -19.82 -0.47 -0.72
N THR A 239 -18.71 -0.39 -1.39
CA THR A 239 -18.51 0.35 -2.63
C THR A 239 -18.22 -0.62 -3.76
#